data_2d5efa67fdbf2497c384ce3e4a4638c4
#
_entry.id   2d5efa67fdbf2497c384ce3e4a4638c4
#
_cell.length_a   1.000
_cell.length_b   1.000
_cell.length_c   1.000
_cell.angle_alpha   90.00
_cell.angle_beta   90.00
_cell.angle_gamma   90.00
#
_symmetry.space_group_name_H-M   'P 1'
#
loop_
_entity.id
_entity.type
_entity.pdbx_description
1 polymer ?
#
loop_
_entity_poly.entity_id
_entity_poly.type
_entity_poly.pdbx_seq_one_letter_code
_entity_poly.pdbx_strand_id
1 'polypeptide(L)'
;MESRELAKQICEALADKKGEDIKILNISEVTVLADYFIIASGSNRNQVQAMADNVEETLGKLGHEPKQIEGYQSGNWILMETAGLGILGILFTELRDCPYL
;
A
#
# COMPACT_ATOMS: atom_id res chain seq x y z
N MET A 1 16.29 -7.21 1.91
CA MET A 1 15.16 -7.30 2.86
C MET A 1 14.15 -8.28 2.30
N GLU A 2 13.69 -9.20 3.13
CA GLU A 2 12.67 -10.15 2.71
C GLU A 2 11.33 -9.45 2.50
N SER A 3 10.54 -9.97 1.57
CA SER A 3 9.22 -9.40 1.27
C SER A 3 8.31 -9.36 2.49
N ARG A 4 8.37 -10.36 3.35
CA ARG A 4 7.58 -10.41 4.58
C ARG A 4 7.95 -9.27 5.52
N GLU A 5 9.23 -8.99 5.69
CA GLU A 5 9.70 -7.88 6.52
C GLU A 5 9.29 -6.55 5.92
N LEU A 6 9.39 -6.41 4.62
CA LEU A 6 8.96 -5.20 3.93
C LEU A 6 7.45 -4.98 4.09
N ALA A 7 6.66 -6.04 3.94
CA ALA A 7 5.21 -5.97 4.15
C ALA A 7 4.88 -5.51 5.57
N LYS A 8 5.62 -6.00 6.56
CA LYS A 8 5.45 -5.59 7.94
C LYS A 8 5.73 -4.11 8.13
N GLN A 9 6.81 -3.61 7.54
CA GLN A 9 7.16 -2.19 7.61
C GLN A 9 6.08 -1.32 6.96
N ILE A 10 5.54 -1.77 5.84
CA ILE A 10 4.46 -1.07 5.16
C ILE A 10 3.21 -1.02 6.05
N CYS A 11 2.86 -2.15 6.68
CA CYS A 11 1.69 -2.20 7.56
C CYS A 11 1.86 -1.29 8.77
N GLU A 12 3.06 -1.21 9.33
CA GLU A 12 3.32 -0.29 10.43
C GLU A 12 3.16 1.16 10.00
N ALA A 13 3.63 1.51 8.79
CA ALA A 13 3.47 2.85 8.25
C ALA A 13 2.00 3.20 8.01
N LEU A 14 1.19 2.22 7.56
CA LEU A 14 -0.24 2.41 7.39
C LEU A 14 -0.95 2.59 8.73
N ALA A 15 -0.62 1.76 9.71
CA ALA A 15 -1.22 1.85 11.05
C ALA A 15 -0.87 3.17 11.74
N ASP A 16 0.31 3.69 11.49
CA ASP A 16 0.76 4.97 12.05
C ASP A 16 -0.14 6.13 11.60
N LYS A 17 -0.75 6.02 10.44
CA LYS A 17 -1.71 7.00 9.92
C LYS A 17 -3.16 6.53 10.08
N LYS A 18 -3.38 5.58 10.99
CA LYS A 18 -4.70 5.05 11.35
C LYS A 18 -5.43 4.41 10.18
N GLY A 19 -4.66 3.75 9.29
CA GLY A 19 -5.25 3.00 8.20
C GLY A 19 -6.21 1.93 8.71
N GLU A 20 -7.30 1.74 7.99
CA GLU A 20 -8.35 0.79 8.34
C GLU A 20 -8.35 -0.38 7.36
N ASP A 21 -8.89 -1.51 7.78
CA ASP A 21 -9.02 -2.70 6.94
C ASP A 21 -7.73 -3.07 6.20
N ILE A 22 -6.62 -3.02 6.89
CA ILE A 22 -5.34 -3.37 6.29
C ILE A 22 -5.30 -4.86 6.02
N LYS A 23 -5.16 -5.24 4.75
CA LYS A 23 -5.11 -6.63 4.32
C LYS A 23 -3.84 -6.90 3.55
N ILE A 24 -3.18 -8.00 3.88
CA ILE A 24 -2.03 -8.50 3.14
C ILE A 24 -2.47 -9.75 2.42
N LEU A 25 -2.50 -9.71 1.09
CA LEU A 25 -2.87 -10.85 0.28
C LEU A 25 -1.61 -11.58 -0.14
N ASN A 26 -1.54 -12.87 0.19
CA ASN A 26 -0.45 -13.73 -0.27
C ASN A 26 -0.78 -14.17 -1.69
N ILE A 27 0.01 -13.72 -2.65
CA ILE A 27 -0.19 -14.01 -4.08
C ILE A 27 0.93 -14.88 -4.64
N SER A 28 1.77 -15.44 -3.80
CA SER A 28 2.92 -16.24 -4.25
C SER A 28 2.53 -17.45 -5.06
N GLU A 29 1.33 -18.00 -4.84
CA GLU A 29 0.83 -19.14 -5.61
C GLU A 29 0.15 -18.73 -6.92
N VAL A 30 -0.15 -17.44 -7.08
CA VAL A 30 -0.83 -16.90 -8.26
C VAL A 30 0.17 -16.35 -9.27
N THR A 31 1.27 -15.80 -8.79
CA THR A 31 2.30 -15.22 -9.65
C THR A 31 3.68 -15.49 -9.08
N VAL A 32 4.68 -15.63 -9.97
CA VAL A 32 6.07 -15.76 -9.57
C VAL A 32 6.75 -14.38 -9.42
N LEU A 33 6.04 -13.30 -9.75
CA LEU A 33 6.61 -11.95 -9.75
C LEU A 33 6.66 -11.33 -8.37
N ALA A 34 5.79 -11.76 -7.45
CA ALA A 34 5.70 -11.16 -6.13
C ALA A 34 5.04 -12.12 -5.14
N ASP A 35 5.19 -11.84 -3.86
CA ASP A 35 4.61 -12.63 -2.78
C ASP A 35 3.33 -12.02 -2.22
N TYR A 36 3.25 -10.70 -2.17
CA TYR A 36 2.17 -10.01 -1.47
C TYR A 36 1.60 -8.84 -2.25
N PHE A 37 0.32 -8.58 -2.02
CA PHE A 37 -0.35 -7.36 -2.41
C PHE A 37 -1.06 -6.81 -1.17
N ILE A 38 -0.95 -5.51 -0.91
CA ILE A 38 -1.46 -4.90 0.32
C ILE A 38 -2.59 -3.94 -0.03
N ILE A 39 -3.69 -4.01 0.73
CA ILE A 39 -4.83 -3.14 0.58
C ILE A 39 -5.09 -2.45 1.92
N ALA A 40 -5.29 -1.15 1.91
CA ALA A 40 -5.60 -0.39 3.10
C ALA A 40 -6.65 0.66 2.78
N SER A 41 -7.46 1.00 3.76
CA SER A 41 -8.56 1.94 3.58
C SER A 41 -8.45 3.11 4.56
N GLY A 42 -8.95 4.26 4.15
CA GLY A 42 -9.04 5.45 4.98
C GLY A 42 -10.45 6.01 4.98
N SER A 43 -10.77 6.86 5.96
CA SER A 43 -12.10 7.43 6.11
C SER A 43 -12.37 8.58 5.16
N ASN A 44 -11.34 9.21 4.62
CA ASN A 44 -11.47 10.35 3.73
C ASN A 44 -10.22 10.48 2.85
N ARG A 45 -10.33 11.34 1.85
CA ARG A 45 -9.26 11.55 0.88
C ARG A 45 -7.95 11.99 1.51
N ASN A 46 -8.03 12.90 2.46
CA ASN A 46 -6.82 13.41 3.12
C ASN A 46 -6.08 12.30 3.86
N GLN A 47 -6.82 11.42 4.54
CA GLN A 47 -6.23 10.29 5.22
C GLN A 47 -5.58 9.31 4.23
N VAL A 48 -6.27 9.03 3.13
CA VAL A 48 -5.74 8.13 2.09
C VAL A 48 -4.42 8.68 1.56
N GLN A 49 -4.37 9.98 1.27
CA GLN A 49 -3.13 10.61 0.81
C GLN A 49 -2.03 10.58 1.87
N ALA A 50 -2.40 10.81 3.13
CA ALA A 50 -1.42 10.76 4.23
C ALA A 50 -0.84 9.36 4.41
N MET A 51 -1.68 8.33 4.26
CA MET A 51 -1.21 6.95 4.30
C MET A 51 -0.22 6.67 3.18
N ALA A 52 -0.55 7.08 1.96
CA ALA A 52 0.34 6.90 0.81
C ALA A 52 1.66 7.65 1.00
N ASP A 53 1.60 8.89 1.49
CA ASP A 53 2.81 9.69 1.76
C ASP A 53 3.71 8.99 2.77
N ASN A 54 3.12 8.46 3.83
CA ASN A 54 3.90 7.79 4.89
C ASN A 54 4.55 6.51 4.39
N VAL A 55 3.83 5.74 3.57
CA VAL A 55 4.40 4.53 2.97
C VAL A 55 5.52 4.89 2.01
N GLU A 56 5.32 5.90 1.19
CA GLU A 56 6.37 6.35 0.26
C GLU A 56 7.64 6.78 1.01
N GLU A 57 7.47 7.55 2.07
CA GLU A 57 8.59 7.99 2.90
C GLU A 57 9.31 6.81 3.54
N THR A 58 8.54 5.85 4.06
CA THR A 58 9.10 4.65 4.69
C THR A 58 9.91 3.83 3.67
N LEU A 59 9.36 3.63 2.48
CA LEU A 59 10.05 2.90 1.43
C LEU A 59 11.32 3.64 0.99
N GLY A 60 11.26 4.96 0.90
CA GLY A 60 12.43 5.78 0.56
C GLY A 60 13.55 5.64 1.57
N LYS A 61 13.22 5.62 2.86
CA LYS A 61 14.20 5.43 3.93
C LYS A 61 14.86 4.06 3.88
N LEU A 62 14.14 3.07 3.38
CA LEU A 62 14.64 1.71 3.22
C LEU A 62 15.42 1.52 1.91
N GLY A 63 15.49 2.55 1.08
CA GLY A 63 16.15 2.47 -0.21
C GLY A 63 15.30 1.81 -1.30
N HIS A 64 13.99 1.75 -1.10
CA HIS A 64 13.06 1.04 -1.98
C HIS A 64 11.93 1.94 -2.47
N GLU A 65 12.26 3.05 -3.09
CA GLU A 65 11.25 3.98 -3.58
C GLU A 65 10.26 3.28 -4.52
N PRO A 66 8.96 3.66 -4.45
CA PRO A 66 7.97 3.11 -5.35
C PRO A 66 8.33 3.39 -6.81
N LYS A 67 8.02 2.44 -7.66
CA LYS A 67 8.25 2.58 -9.09
C LYS A 67 7.28 3.56 -9.72
N GLN A 68 6.03 3.53 -9.25
CA GLN A 68 4.97 4.36 -9.82
C GLN A 68 3.86 4.54 -8.79
N ILE A 69 3.25 5.73 -8.80
CA ILE A 69 2.10 6.04 -7.95
C ILE A 69 1.00 6.61 -8.84
N GLU A 70 -0.17 5.99 -8.84
CA GLU A 70 -1.31 6.42 -9.62
C GLU A 70 -2.48 6.81 -8.73
N GLY A 71 -3.26 7.80 -9.18
CA GLY A 71 -4.50 8.20 -8.50
C GLY A 71 -4.32 9.13 -7.31
N TYR A 72 -3.10 9.57 -7.03
CA TYR A 72 -2.82 10.39 -5.85
C TYR A 72 -3.66 11.66 -5.80
N GLN A 73 -3.83 12.33 -6.93
CA GLN A 73 -4.54 13.60 -6.99
C GLN A 73 -6.00 13.48 -6.59
N SER A 74 -6.68 12.44 -7.06
CA SER A 74 -8.08 12.23 -6.73
C SER A 74 -8.27 11.78 -5.28
N GLY A 75 -7.34 10.97 -4.78
CA GLY A 75 -7.38 10.48 -3.40
C GLY A 75 -8.49 9.48 -3.10
N ASN A 76 -9.37 9.17 -4.05
CA ASN A 76 -10.40 8.16 -3.85
C ASN A 76 -9.78 6.77 -3.81
N TRP A 77 -8.78 6.57 -4.64
CA TRP A 77 -7.93 5.39 -4.60
C TRP A 77 -6.52 5.80 -5.05
N ILE A 78 -5.54 5.13 -4.51
CA ILE A 78 -4.14 5.33 -4.89
C ILE A 78 -3.52 3.96 -5.07
N LEU A 79 -2.87 3.73 -6.20
CA LEU A 79 -2.13 2.49 -6.44
C LEU A 79 -0.64 2.81 -6.48
N MET A 80 0.10 2.16 -5.61
CA MET A 80 1.55 2.32 -5.52
C MET A 80 2.21 1.02 -5.97
N GLU A 81 3.01 1.08 -7.02
CA GLU A 81 3.71 -0.10 -7.53
C GLU A 81 5.10 -0.17 -6.93
N THR A 82 5.41 -1.32 -6.34
CA THR A 82 6.69 -1.55 -5.68
C THR A 82 7.39 -2.79 -6.24
N ALA A 83 7.20 -3.06 -7.52
CA ALA A 83 7.68 -4.25 -8.18
C ALA A 83 9.19 -4.49 -7.97
N GLY A 84 9.58 -5.76 -7.84
CA GLY A 84 10.97 -6.15 -7.67
C GLY A 84 11.38 -6.46 -6.23
N LEU A 85 10.47 -6.25 -5.26
CA LEU A 85 10.78 -6.42 -3.84
C LEU A 85 9.90 -7.47 -3.16
N GLY A 86 9.16 -8.24 -3.92
CA GLY A 86 8.24 -9.23 -3.38
C GLY A 86 6.87 -8.66 -3.03
N ILE A 87 6.70 -7.35 -3.09
CA ILE A 87 5.40 -6.68 -2.93
C ILE A 87 4.98 -6.18 -4.32
N LEU A 88 3.88 -6.71 -4.84
CA LEU A 88 3.41 -6.29 -6.16
C LEU A 88 2.95 -4.84 -6.16
N GLY A 89 2.22 -4.47 -5.13
CA GLY A 89 1.74 -3.11 -5.00
C GLY A 89 0.94 -2.92 -3.73
N ILE A 90 0.55 -1.68 -3.49
CA ILE A 90 -0.26 -1.27 -2.35
C ILE A 90 -1.42 -0.45 -2.89
N LEU A 91 -2.64 -0.87 -2.58
CA LEU A 91 -3.84 -0.14 -2.96
C LEU A 91 -4.43 0.57 -1.74
N PHE A 92 -4.56 1.87 -1.84
CA PHE A 92 -5.16 2.70 -0.80
C PHE A 92 -6.53 3.14 -1.29
N THR A 93 -7.58 2.92 -0.51
CA THR A 93 -8.94 3.26 -0.93
C THR A 93 -9.66 4.09 0.12
N GLU A 94 -10.58 4.94 -0.32
CA GLU A 94 -11.49 5.61 0.58
C GLU A 94 -12.71 4.72 0.77
N LEU A 95 -13.04 4.39 2.04
CA LEU A 95 -14.11 3.46 2.35
C LEU A 95 -15.46 3.84 1.74
N ARG A 96 -15.77 5.14 1.69
CA ARG A 96 -17.06 5.61 1.21
C ARG A 96 -17.28 5.39 -0.28
N ASP A 97 -16.22 5.27 -1.04
CA ASP A 97 -16.28 5.16 -2.49
C ASP A 97 -16.13 3.73 -2.98
N CYS A 98 -16.19 2.77 -2.08
CA CYS A 98 -16.07 1.36 -2.44
C CYS A 98 -17.45 0.69 -2.36
N PRO A 99 -18.21 0.64 -3.47
CA PRO A 99 -19.59 0.15 -3.45
C PRO A 99 -19.74 -1.35 -3.20
N TYR A 100 -18.62 -2.07 -3.20
CA TYR A 100 -18.63 -3.53 -3.06
C TYR A 100 -18.15 -4.03 -1.69
N LEU A 101 -17.98 -3.12 -0.75
CA LEU A 101 -17.60 -3.48 0.61
C LEU A 101 -18.79 -3.52 1.59
#